data_bca8eb392f85629f00bcc9a495f0365a
#
_entry.id   bca8eb392f85629f00bcc9a495f0365a
#
_cell.length_a   1.000
_cell.length_b   1.000
_cell.length_c   1.000
_cell.angle_alpha   90.00
_cell.angle_beta   90.00
_cell.angle_gamma   90.00
#
_symmetry.space_group_name_H-M   'P 1'
#
loop_
_entity.id
_entity.type
_entity.pdbx_description
1 polymer ?
#
loop_
_entity_poly.entity_id
_entity_poly.type
_entity_poly.pdbx_seq_one_letter_code
_entity_poly.pdbx_strand_id
1 'polypeptide(L)'
;MNIIDRFIEYVKIPTMSDPSSETYPSSAKQLVLAKLLKEQLSELVDKAELTDTGIVYGFLKSNYECDETIGLIAHMDTSPDMSDENVNPRIINNYDGSPIKLNDNVVMDPKDFPCLLKDIGSDIIVTDGTTLLGGDDKAGIAIIMDVLERLKENLEIKHKNLAIAFTPDEEIGKGCDNFDVKYFNADYAYTIDGGDAGDIEYENFNAA
;
A
#
# COMPACT_ATOMS: atom_id res chain seq x y z
N MET A 1 -4.61 -15.39 4.14
CA MET A 1 -5.67 -14.68 3.33
C MET A 1 -5.11 -14.48 1.94
N ASN A 2 -5.91 -14.57 0.85
CA ASN A 2 -5.32 -14.26 -0.45
C ASN A 2 -5.13 -12.73 -0.64
N ILE A 3 -4.23 -12.33 -1.53
CA ILE A 3 -3.84 -10.92 -1.73
C ILE A 3 -5.03 -10.04 -2.18
N ILE A 4 -5.95 -10.57 -2.99
CA ILE A 4 -7.12 -9.83 -3.50
C ILE A 4 -8.10 -9.55 -2.37
N ASP A 5 -8.41 -10.56 -1.54
CA ASP A 5 -9.31 -10.38 -0.40
C ASP A 5 -8.73 -9.39 0.61
N ARG A 6 -7.42 -9.45 0.83
CA ARG A 6 -6.67 -8.51 1.67
C ARG A 6 -6.75 -7.08 1.14
N PHE A 7 -6.49 -6.89 -0.14
CA PHE A 7 -6.61 -5.59 -0.79
C PHE A 7 -8.03 -5.03 -0.69
N ILE A 8 -9.05 -5.87 -0.97
CA ILE A 8 -10.46 -5.48 -0.87
C ILE A 8 -10.86 -5.11 0.58
N GLU A 9 -10.29 -5.76 1.58
CA GLU A 9 -10.47 -5.39 2.99
C GLU A 9 -9.91 -3.98 3.25
N TYR A 10 -8.69 -3.71 2.81
CA TYR A 10 -8.00 -2.45 3.08
C TYR A 10 -8.65 -1.25 2.38
N VAL A 11 -9.04 -1.39 1.11
CA VAL A 11 -9.65 -0.28 0.35
C VAL A 11 -11.01 0.16 0.90
N LYS A 12 -11.71 -0.71 1.64
CA LYS A 12 -12.98 -0.39 2.29
C LYS A 12 -12.84 0.44 3.56
N ILE A 13 -11.62 0.58 4.08
CA ILE A 13 -11.34 1.40 5.25
C ILE A 13 -10.95 2.81 4.77
N PRO A 14 -11.74 3.85 5.07
CA PRO A 14 -11.39 5.22 4.71
C PRO A 14 -10.12 5.67 5.43
N THR A 15 -9.21 6.31 4.66
CA THR A 15 -7.91 6.76 5.20
C THR A 15 -7.46 8.10 4.61
N MET A 16 -8.36 8.82 3.95
CA MET A 16 -8.05 10.10 3.29
C MET A 16 -7.32 11.04 4.25
N SER A 17 -6.18 11.57 3.78
CA SER A 17 -5.39 12.57 4.46
C SER A 17 -6.04 13.95 4.42
N ASP A 18 -5.70 14.83 5.37
CA ASP A 18 -6.23 16.19 5.47
C ASP A 18 -5.09 17.22 5.43
N PRO A 19 -4.89 17.93 4.30
CA PRO A 19 -3.82 18.91 4.17
C PRO A 19 -3.98 20.13 5.10
N SER A 20 -5.18 20.36 5.64
CA SER A 20 -5.46 21.45 6.58
C SER A 20 -5.18 21.10 8.04
N SER A 21 -4.93 19.83 8.32
CA SER A 21 -4.70 19.33 9.68
C SER A 21 -3.27 19.59 10.15
N GLU A 22 -3.14 19.93 11.43
CA GLU A 22 -1.84 20.05 12.13
C GLU A 22 -1.53 18.82 13.00
N THR A 23 -2.38 17.78 12.96
CA THR A 23 -2.17 16.55 13.73
C THR A 23 -1.40 15.50 12.94
N TYR A 24 -0.89 14.48 13.63
CA TYR A 24 -0.28 13.27 13.04
C TYR A 24 -0.96 12.02 13.64
N PRO A 25 -1.52 11.16 12.78
CA PRO A 25 -1.76 11.41 11.36
C PRO A 25 -2.72 12.58 11.16
N SER A 26 -2.75 13.15 9.97
CA SER A 26 -3.60 14.30 9.63
C SER A 26 -5.10 13.98 9.77
N SER A 27 -5.47 12.73 9.62
CA SER A 27 -6.82 12.20 9.77
C SER A 27 -6.83 11.00 10.72
N ALA A 28 -7.70 11.03 11.72
CA ALA A 28 -7.87 9.90 12.65
C ALA A 28 -8.39 8.62 11.96
N LYS A 29 -8.95 8.71 10.76
CA LYS A 29 -9.39 7.56 9.95
C LYS A 29 -8.22 6.64 9.63
N GLN A 30 -7.04 7.17 9.37
CA GLN A 30 -5.83 6.40 9.08
C GLN A 30 -5.46 5.45 10.23
N LEU A 31 -5.74 5.84 11.50
CA LEU A 31 -5.49 4.99 12.65
C LEU A 31 -6.34 3.72 12.68
N VAL A 32 -7.45 3.67 11.96
CA VAL A 32 -8.29 2.47 11.87
C VAL A 32 -7.54 1.39 11.08
N LEU A 33 -7.02 1.76 9.90
CA LEU A 33 -6.20 0.85 9.09
C LEU A 33 -4.88 0.52 9.81
N ALA A 34 -4.21 1.51 10.41
CA ALA A 34 -2.96 1.30 11.14
C ALA A 34 -3.08 0.25 12.25
N LYS A 35 -4.17 0.26 13.01
CA LYS A 35 -4.43 -0.74 14.07
C LYS A 35 -4.62 -2.13 13.49
N LEU A 36 -5.42 -2.26 12.43
CA LEU A 36 -5.62 -3.52 11.72
C LEU A 36 -4.30 -4.06 11.18
N LEU A 37 -3.52 -3.21 10.51
CA LEU A 37 -2.21 -3.60 9.97
C LEU A 37 -1.24 -4.04 11.07
N LYS A 38 -1.19 -3.32 12.19
CA LYS A 38 -0.38 -3.70 13.35
C LYS A 38 -0.79 -5.08 13.89
N GLU A 39 -2.08 -5.36 13.99
CA GLU A 39 -2.58 -6.67 14.44
C GLU A 39 -2.16 -7.78 13.47
N GLN A 40 -2.47 -7.64 12.19
CA GLN A 40 -2.14 -8.63 11.17
C GLN A 40 -0.63 -8.81 11.02
N LEU A 41 0.15 -7.72 11.04
CA LEU A 41 1.60 -7.77 10.95
C LEU A 41 2.23 -8.50 12.15
N SER A 42 1.66 -8.34 13.35
CA SER A 42 2.15 -9.03 14.55
C SER A 42 2.11 -10.54 14.47
N GLU A 43 1.27 -11.09 13.60
CA GLU A 43 1.22 -12.53 13.34
C GLU A 43 2.28 -13.00 12.35
N LEU A 44 2.87 -12.10 11.56
CA LEU A 44 3.74 -12.41 10.44
C LEU A 44 5.22 -12.14 10.72
N VAL A 45 5.52 -11.29 11.69
CA VAL A 45 6.89 -10.83 11.99
C VAL A 45 7.25 -11.01 13.46
N ASP A 46 8.55 -10.91 13.81
CA ASP A 46 9.04 -11.08 15.18
C ASP A 46 8.62 -9.93 16.11
N LYS A 47 8.46 -8.72 15.56
CA LYS A 47 8.04 -7.53 16.29
C LYS A 47 7.18 -6.63 15.39
N ALA A 48 6.04 -6.16 15.89
CA ALA A 48 5.23 -5.14 15.24
C ALA A 48 4.82 -4.07 16.26
N GLU A 49 4.84 -2.81 15.84
CA GLU A 49 4.59 -1.66 16.69
C GLU A 49 3.81 -0.58 15.93
N LEU A 50 2.87 0.07 16.60
CA LEU A 50 2.16 1.26 16.11
C LEU A 50 2.61 2.45 16.95
N THR A 51 3.14 3.48 16.31
CA THR A 51 3.57 4.71 16.97
C THR A 51 2.38 5.63 17.28
N ASP A 52 2.59 6.60 18.15
CA ASP A 52 1.60 7.66 18.46
C ASP A 52 1.32 8.55 17.23
N THR A 53 2.24 8.60 16.27
CA THR A 53 2.11 9.35 15.02
C THR A 53 1.49 8.55 13.88
N GLY A 54 1.04 7.32 14.15
CA GLY A 54 0.30 6.48 13.20
C GLY A 54 1.17 5.60 12.31
N ILE A 55 2.49 5.60 12.43
CA ILE A 55 3.37 4.72 11.66
C ILE A 55 3.33 3.31 12.26
N VAL A 56 3.16 2.30 11.41
CA VAL A 56 3.26 0.89 11.79
C VAL A 56 4.62 0.36 11.36
N TYR A 57 5.44 -0.07 12.32
CA TYR A 57 6.71 -0.74 12.06
C TYR A 57 6.59 -2.25 12.28
N GLY A 58 7.32 -3.02 11.46
CA GLY A 58 7.48 -4.46 11.59
C GLY A 58 8.92 -4.90 11.37
N PHE A 59 9.35 -5.96 12.06
CA PHE A 59 10.72 -6.49 11.94
C PHE A 59 10.67 -8.02 11.90
N LEU A 60 11.21 -8.59 10.82
CA LEU A 60 11.35 -10.04 10.63
C LEU A 60 12.84 -10.37 10.48
N LYS A 61 13.34 -11.25 11.34
CA LYS A 61 14.73 -11.70 11.27
C LYS A 61 14.94 -12.62 10.08
N SER A 62 16.12 -12.55 9.50
CA SER A 62 16.56 -13.47 8.46
C SER A 62 16.47 -14.92 8.93
N ASN A 63 16.15 -15.84 8.03
CA ASN A 63 16.15 -17.29 8.30
C ASN A 63 17.48 -17.98 7.95
N TYR A 64 18.54 -17.20 7.74
CA TYR A 64 19.92 -17.63 7.58
C TYR A 64 20.88 -16.57 8.15
N GLU A 65 22.16 -16.91 8.27
CA GLU A 65 23.17 -15.96 8.77
C GLU A 65 23.33 -14.78 7.80
N CYS A 66 22.86 -13.60 8.22
CA CYS A 66 22.85 -12.37 7.42
C CYS A 66 22.69 -11.14 8.33
N ASP A 67 23.58 -10.16 8.16
CA ASP A 67 23.54 -8.90 8.91
C ASP A 67 22.76 -7.80 8.17
N GLU A 68 22.51 -7.97 6.87
CA GLU A 68 21.87 -6.97 6.01
C GLU A 68 20.37 -6.95 6.23
N THR A 69 19.80 -5.74 6.29
CA THR A 69 18.37 -5.48 6.46
C THR A 69 17.81 -4.74 5.25
N ILE A 70 16.73 -5.27 4.66
CA ILE A 70 15.97 -4.63 3.57
C ILE A 70 14.72 -3.99 4.16
N GLY A 71 14.49 -2.72 3.83
CA GLY A 71 13.25 -2.01 4.14
C GLY A 71 12.19 -2.22 3.07
N LEU A 72 10.93 -2.39 3.49
CA LEU A 72 9.75 -2.37 2.63
C LEU A 72 8.78 -1.35 3.19
N ILE A 73 8.38 -0.39 2.38
CA ILE A 73 7.56 0.75 2.81
C ILE A 73 6.36 0.87 1.87
N ALA A 74 5.19 1.19 2.42
CA ALA A 74 3.99 1.56 1.68
C ALA A 74 3.20 2.58 2.51
N HIS A 75 2.40 3.44 1.86
CA HIS A 75 1.59 4.40 2.61
C HIS A 75 0.13 3.95 2.77
N MET A 76 -0.51 4.43 3.83
CA MET A 76 -1.86 4.02 4.21
C MET A 76 -2.93 4.99 3.76
N ASP A 77 -2.58 6.26 3.63
CA ASP A 77 -3.54 7.30 3.28
C ASP A 77 -3.93 7.26 1.81
N THR A 78 -5.01 7.93 1.51
CA THR A 78 -5.49 8.18 0.15
C THR A 78 -5.57 9.68 -0.08
N SER A 79 -5.44 10.07 -1.36
CA SER A 79 -5.45 11.46 -1.79
C SER A 79 -6.71 12.20 -1.33
N PRO A 80 -6.59 13.46 -0.88
CA PRO A 80 -7.72 14.30 -0.53
C PRO A 80 -8.52 14.82 -1.75
N ASP A 81 -8.09 14.50 -2.97
CA ASP A 81 -8.71 15.01 -4.20
C ASP A 81 -10.10 14.42 -4.46
N MET A 82 -10.39 13.23 -3.92
CA MET A 82 -11.68 12.58 -4.06
C MET A 82 -11.99 11.71 -2.83
N SER A 83 -13.28 11.55 -2.53
CA SER A 83 -13.75 10.74 -1.40
C SER A 83 -13.28 9.28 -1.48
N ASP A 84 -12.96 8.73 -0.33
CA ASP A 84 -12.70 7.30 -0.09
C ASP A 84 -13.77 6.65 0.82
N GLU A 85 -14.91 7.33 1.02
CA GLU A 85 -15.99 6.83 1.85
C GLU A 85 -16.89 5.84 1.10
N ASN A 86 -17.13 4.68 1.71
CA ASN A 86 -17.97 3.62 1.15
C ASN A 86 -17.45 3.08 -0.19
N VAL A 87 -16.17 2.89 -0.32
CA VAL A 87 -15.55 2.28 -1.51
C VAL A 87 -16.25 0.95 -1.83
N ASN A 88 -16.73 0.83 -3.08
CA ASN A 88 -17.45 -0.33 -3.57
C ASN A 88 -16.66 -1.04 -4.68
N PRO A 89 -15.64 -1.85 -4.34
CA PRO A 89 -14.78 -2.48 -5.32
C PRO A 89 -15.48 -3.65 -6.00
N ARG A 90 -15.19 -3.81 -7.32
CA ARG A 90 -15.61 -4.98 -8.09
C ARG A 90 -14.49 -5.49 -8.97
N ILE A 91 -14.50 -6.78 -9.27
CA ILE A 91 -13.52 -7.43 -10.13
C ILE A 91 -14.12 -7.59 -11.52
N ILE A 92 -13.37 -7.18 -12.54
CA ILE A 92 -13.62 -7.45 -13.95
C ILE A 92 -12.68 -8.56 -14.36
N ASN A 93 -13.21 -9.75 -14.57
CA ASN A 93 -12.37 -10.90 -14.93
C ASN A 93 -12.04 -10.89 -16.41
N ASN A 94 -10.79 -11.25 -16.74
CA ASN A 94 -10.30 -11.43 -18.10
C ASN A 94 -10.67 -10.23 -19.00
N TYR A 95 -10.19 -9.05 -18.62
CA TYR A 95 -10.49 -7.80 -19.31
C TYR A 95 -10.20 -7.89 -20.80
N ASP A 96 -11.15 -7.48 -21.64
CA ASP A 96 -11.11 -7.65 -23.10
C ASP A 96 -10.68 -6.40 -23.88
N GLY A 97 -10.34 -5.30 -23.17
CA GLY A 97 -9.96 -4.03 -23.81
C GLY A 97 -11.14 -3.12 -24.13
N SER A 98 -12.37 -3.49 -23.76
CA SER A 98 -13.55 -2.64 -23.97
C SER A 98 -13.66 -1.54 -22.91
N PRO A 99 -14.41 -0.45 -23.17
CA PRO A 99 -14.68 0.58 -22.15
C PRO A 99 -15.35 -0.02 -20.92
N ILE A 100 -14.83 0.34 -19.72
CA ILE A 100 -15.34 -0.10 -18.43
C ILE A 100 -16.35 0.91 -17.92
N LYS A 101 -17.63 0.55 -17.92
CA LYS A 101 -18.67 1.38 -17.30
C LYS A 101 -18.62 1.21 -15.79
N LEU A 102 -18.24 2.27 -15.06
CA LEU A 102 -18.25 2.28 -13.60
C LEU A 102 -19.65 2.56 -13.07
N ASN A 103 -20.31 3.59 -13.60
CA ASN A 103 -21.72 3.94 -13.35
C ASN A 103 -22.34 4.60 -14.59
N ASP A 104 -23.53 5.20 -14.47
CA ASP A 104 -24.21 5.81 -15.62
C ASP A 104 -23.52 7.05 -16.18
N ASN A 105 -22.65 7.70 -15.39
CA ASN A 105 -21.97 8.95 -15.74
C ASN A 105 -20.47 8.80 -15.92
N VAL A 106 -19.86 7.68 -15.48
CA VAL A 106 -18.42 7.48 -15.48
C VAL A 106 -18.05 6.20 -16.23
N VAL A 107 -17.25 6.37 -17.26
CA VAL A 107 -16.74 5.29 -18.10
C VAL A 107 -15.21 5.46 -18.21
N MET A 108 -14.46 4.39 -17.95
CA MET A 108 -13.04 4.32 -18.24
C MET A 108 -12.88 3.77 -19.67
N ASP A 109 -12.64 4.66 -20.63
CA ASP A 109 -12.43 4.27 -22.05
C ASP A 109 -10.93 4.15 -22.30
N PRO A 110 -10.45 3.03 -22.90
CA PRO A 110 -9.05 2.89 -23.29
C PRO A 110 -8.53 3.98 -24.24
N LYS A 111 -9.41 4.73 -24.90
CA LYS A 111 -9.01 5.90 -25.69
C LYS A 111 -8.51 7.05 -24.82
N ASP A 112 -9.11 7.22 -23.64
CA ASP A 112 -8.74 8.24 -22.67
C ASP A 112 -7.66 7.71 -21.70
N PHE A 113 -7.67 6.40 -21.45
CA PHE A 113 -6.75 5.67 -20.54
C PHE A 113 -6.04 4.53 -21.28
N PRO A 114 -5.05 4.82 -22.17
CA PRO A 114 -4.39 3.78 -22.99
C PRO A 114 -3.65 2.69 -22.17
N CYS A 115 -3.29 2.99 -20.92
CA CYS A 115 -2.68 2.02 -20.01
C CYS A 115 -3.54 0.76 -19.82
N LEU A 116 -4.88 0.88 -19.85
CA LEU A 116 -5.79 -0.26 -19.76
C LEU A 116 -5.54 -1.33 -20.82
N LEU A 117 -5.02 -0.96 -21.98
CA LEU A 117 -4.72 -1.93 -23.05
C LEU A 117 -3.55 -2.87 -22.70
N LYS A 118 -2.72 -2.51 -21.73
CA LYS A 118 -1.65 -3.38 -21.22
C LYS A 118 -2.20 -4.55 -20.39
N ASP A 119 -3.41 -4.39 -19.87
CA ASP A 119 -4.02 -5.33 -18.93
C ASP A 119 -5.07 -6.24 -19.58
N ILE A 120 -5.12 -6.27 -20.92
CA ILE A 120 -6.00 -7.20 -21.66
C ILE A 120 -5.65 -8.65 -21.31
N GLY A 121 -6.66 -9.40 -20.86
CA GLY A 121 -6.53 -10.78 -20.38
C GLY A 121 -6.26 -10.89 -18.88
N SER A 122 -6.06 -9.77 -18.19
CA SER A 122 -5.90 -9.73 -16.72
C SER A 122 -7.25 -9.48 -16.03
N ASP A 123 -7.31 -9.79 -14.74
CA ASP A 123 -8.40 -9.37 -13.88
C ASP A 123 -8.09 -7.95 -13.35
N ILE A 124 -9.07 -7.06 -13.44
CA ILE A 124 -8.94 -5.66 -13.01
C ILE A 124 -9.89 -5.38 -11.85
N ILE A 125 -9.39 -4.73 -10.80
CA ILE A 125 -10.22 -4.26 -9.69
C ILE A 125 -10.54 -2.78 -9.93
N VAL A 126 -11.82 -2.43 -9.91
CA VAL A 126 -12.31 -1.07 -10.07
C VAL A 126 -13.31 -0.70 -8.98
N THR A 127 -13.52 0.60 -8.75
CA THR A 127 -14.65 1.09 -7.94
C THR A 127 -15.91 1.29 -8.80
N ASP A 128 -16.98 1.77 -8.18
CA ASP A 128 -18.21 2.15 -8.89
C ASP A 128 -18.14 3.57 -9.48
N GLY A 129 -17.00 4.25 -9.40
CA GLY A 129 -16.80 5.60 -9.95
C GLY A 129 -17.35 6.73 -9.08
N THR A 130 -17.74 6.44 -7.83
CA THR A 130 -18.16 7.48 -6.86
C THR A 130 -17.05 7.85 -5.88
N THR A 131 -16.01 7.02 -5.79
CA THR A 131 -14.86 7.19 -4.89
C THR A 131 -13.56 6.88 -5.60
N LEU A 132 -12.42 7.21 -4.96
CA LEU A 132 -11.14 6.54 -5.25
C LEU A 132 -11.27 5.05 -4.94
N LEU A 133 -10.47 4.22 -5.62
CA LEU A 133 -10.30 2.82 -5.23
C LEU A 133 -9.36 2.71 -4.02
N GLY A 134 -8.33 3.55 -3.94
CA GLY A 134 -7.28 3.47 -2.94
C GLY A 134 -6.23 2.40 -3.27
N GLY A 135 -6.05 2.10 -4.57
CA GLY A 135 -4.97 1.22 -5.04
C GLY A 135 -3.61 1.77 -4.67
N ASP A 136 -3.44 3.04 -4.84
CA ASP A 136 -2.41 3.90 -4.32
C ASP A 136 -2.75 4.26 -2.86
N ASP A 137 -2.04 3.76 -1.81
CA ASP A 137 -1.01 2.69 -1.96
C ASP A 137 -1.39 1.44 -1.13
N LYS A 138 -2.69 1.18 -0.94
CA LYS A 138 -3.15 -0.04 -0.24
C LYS A 138 -2.80 -1.33 -1.00
N ALA A 139 -2.48 -1.21 -2.30
CA ALA A 139 -1.96 -2.34 -3.07
C ALA A 139 -0.54 -2.71 -2.62
N GLY A 140 0.35 -1.73 -2.44
CA GLY A 140 1.68 -1.95 -1.89
C GLY A 140 1.63 -2.58 -0.49
N ILE A 141 0.73 -2.10 0.37
CA ILE A 141 0.49 -2.73 1.68
C ILE A 141 0.09 -4.21 1.52
N ALA A 142 -0.88 -4.51 0.64
CA ALA A 142 -1.35 -5.87 0.43
C ALA A 142 -0.24 -6.79 -0.12
N ILE A 143 0.61 -6.28 -1.01
CA ILE A 143 1.77 -6.99 -1.57
C ILE A 143 2.79 -7.31 -0.48
N ILE A 144 3.16 -6.33 0.35
CA ILE A 144 4.11 -6.54 1.46
C ILE A 144 3.57 -7.63 2.41
N MET A 145 2.31 -7.53 2.80
CA MET A 145 1.68 -8.50 3.71
C MET A 145 1.59 -9.92 3.10
N ASP A 146 1.32 -10.05 1.79
CA ASP A 146 1.30 -11.33 1.09
C ASP A 146 2.71 -11.95 1.02
N VAL A 147 3.74 -11.14 0.76
CA VAL A 147 5.13 -11.60 0.80
C VAL A 147 5.49 -12.15 2.18
N LEU A 148 5.16 -11.44 3.26
CA LEU A 148 5.44 -11.89 4.61
C LEU A 148 4.70 -13.19 4.96
N GLU A 149 3.44 -13.33 4.56
CA GLU A 149 2.65 -14.55 4.74
C GLU A 149 3.30 -15.73 4.02
N ARG A 150 3.73 -15.54 2.78
CA ARG A 150 4.45 -16.59 2.00
C ARG A 150 5.78 -16.98 2.62
N LEU A 151 6.54 -16.02 3.16
CA LEU A 151 7.80 -16.32 3.87
C LEU A 151 7.56 -17.13 5.14
N LYS A 152 6.48 -16.81 5.87
CA LYS A 152 6.08 -17.54 7.06
C LYS A 152 5.61 -18.97 6.75
N GLU A 153 4.85 -19.16 5.67
CA GLU A 153 4.30 -20.45 5.26
C GLU A 153 5.36 -21.36 4.61
N ASN A 154 6.40 -20.78 4.00
CA ASN A 154 7.42 -21.53 3.28
C ASN A 154 8.83 -21.19 3.77
N LEU A 155 9.25 -21.89 4.81
CA LEU A 155 10.55 -21.69 5.47
C LEU A 155 11.77 -22.00 4.58
N GLU A 156 11.58 -22.65 3.44
CA GLU A 156 12.64 -22.91 2.46
C GLU A 156 13.02 -21.63 1.66
N ILE A 157 12.14 -20.64 1.61
CA ILE A 157 12.45 -19.36 0.99
C ILE A 157 13.41 -18.58 1.91
N LYS A 158 14.66 -18.43 1.48
CA LYS A 158 15.64 -17.65 2.22
C LYS A 158 15.38 -16.16 2.05
N HIS A 159 15.38 -15.42 3.15
CA HIS A 159 15.23 -13.98 3.18
C HIS A 159 16.20 -13.33 4.17
N LYS A 160 16.62 -12.11 3.87
CA LYS A 160 17.41 -11.25 4.76
C LYS A 160 16.55 -10.75 5.94
N ASN A 161 17.15 -9.97 6.85
CA ASN A 161 16.32 -9.21 7.78
C ASN A 161 15.41 -8.27 7.00
N LEU A 162 14.16 -8.17 7.41
CA LEU A 162 13.19 -7.26 6.81
C LEU A 162 12.72 -6.25 7.86
N ALA A 163 12.77 -4.97 7.48
CA ALA A 163 12.12 -3.88 8.20
C ALA A 163 10.92 -3.42 7.38
N ILE A 164 9.76 -3.37 7.97
CA ILE A 164 8.51 -2.98 7.33
C ILE A 164 8.04 -1.65 7.93
N ALA A 165 7.54 -0.75 7.09
CA ALA A 165 6.87 0.45 7.56
C ALA A 165 5.63 0.74 6.73
N PHE A 166 4.50 1.01 7.42
CA PHE A 166 3.32 1.59 6.80
C PHE A 166 3.15 3.00 7.34
N THR A 167 3.20 3.99 6.44
CA THR A 167 3.24 5.41 6.80
C THR A 167 1.90 6.10 6.55
N PRO A 168 1.51 7.09 7.36
CA PRO A 168 0.41 7.98 7.07
C PRO A 168 0.88 9.20 6.25
N ASP A 169 -0.07 9.96 5.69
CA ASP A 169 0.11 11.33 5.19
C ASP A 169 1.11 11.52 4.04
N GLU A 170 1.36 10.47 3.24
CA GLU A 170 2.22 10.56 2.07
C GLU A 170 1.65 11.53 1.03
N GLU A 171 0.36 11.42 0.72
CA GLU A 171 -0.38 12.15 -0.30
C GLU A 171 -0.45 13.68 -0.06
N ILE A 172 -0.06 14.11 1.11
CA ILE A 172 0.07 15.53 1.47
C ILE A 172 1.52 15.94 1.76
N GLY A 173 2.49 15.08 1.37
CA GLY A 173 3.91 15.32 1.49
C GLY A 173 4.47 15.27 2.92
N LYS A 174 3.75 14.65 3.86
CA LYS A 174 4.16 14.53 5.28
C LYS A 174 4.57 13.11 5.69
N GLY A 175 4.60 12.15 4.77
CA GLY A 175 4.88 10.73 5.06
C GLY A 175 6.21 10.47 5.76
N CYS A 176 7.21 11.34 5.57
CA CYS A 176 8.53 11.22 6.20
C CYS A 176 8.68 11.99 7.52
N ASP A 177 7.76 12.87 7.89
CA ASP A 177 7.93 13.84 8.98
C ASP A 177 8.23 13.21 10.34
N ASN A 178 7.66 12.05 10.63
CA ASN A 178 7.83 11.34 11.90
C ASN A 178 8.51 9.97 11.72
N PHE A 179 9.13 9.73 10.57
CA PHE A 179 9.79 8.47 10.29
C PHE A 179 11.14 8.37 11.02
N ASP A 180 11.27 7.40 11.91
CA ASP A 180 12.51 7.15 12.62
C ASP A 180 13.42 6.22 11.83
N VAL A 181 14.30 6.81 11.00
CA VAL A 181 15.27 6.09 10.17
C VAL A 181 16.20 5.22 11.00
N LYS A 182 16.59 5.68 12.21
CA LYS A 182 17.49 4.92 13.09
C LYS A 182 16.80 3.70 13.69
N TYR A 183 15.53 3.85 14.04
CA TYR A 183 14.73 2.75 14.56
C TYR A 183 14.41 1.74 13.46
N PHE A 184 14.06 2.21 12.25
CA PHE A 184 13.82 1.38 11.08
C PHE A 184 15.05 0.56 10.68
N ASN A 185 16.23 1.15 10.75
CA ASN A 185 17.54 0.53 10.65
C ASN A 185 17.71 -0.41 9.44
N ALA A 186 17.19 -0.04 8.29
CA ALA A 186 17.42 -0.75 7.03
C ALA A 186 18.70 -0.23 6.34
N ASP A 187 19.46 -1.12 5.71
CA ASP A 187 20.63 -0.74 4.90
C ASP A 187 20.17 -0.02 3.61
N TYR A 188 19.06 -0.45 3.06
CA TYR A 188 18.34 0.20 1.97
C TYR A 188 16.87 -0.21 2.01
N ALA A 189 16.01 0.58 1.38
CA ALA A 189 14.57 0.32 1.37
C ALA A 189 13.98 0.51 -0.02
N TYR A 190 12.86 -0.18 -0.24
CA TYR A 190 11.98 0.02 -1.39
C TYR A 190 10.65 0.56 -0.88
N THR A 191 10.14 1.62 -1.50
CA THR A 191 8.73 1.95 -1.46
C THR A 191 8.02 1.10 -2.49
N ILE A 192 6.97 0.40 -2.06
CA ILE A 192 6.17 -0.47 -2.92
C ILE A 192 4.94 0.34 -3.32
N ASP A 193 5.14 1.23 -4.27
CA ASP A 193 4.18 2.24 -4.69
C ASP A 193 3.98 2.23 -6.20
N GLY A 194 3.12 3.09 -6.73
CA GLY A 194 2.66 3.11 -8.11
C GLY A 194 3.74 3.05 -9.19
N GLY A 195 3.31 2.94 -10.43
CA GLY A 195 4.14 2.79 -11.62
C GLY A 195 3.69 1.61 -12.48
N ASP A 196 4.42 1.34 -13.56
CA ASP A 196 4.16 0.18 -14.41
C ASP A 196 4.61 -1.11 -13.70
N ALA A 197 3.84 -2.19 -13.84
CA ALA A 197 4.14 -3.46 -13.19
C ALA A 197 5.53 -3.99 -13.60
N GLY A 198 6.39 -4.20 -12.60
CA GLY A 198 7.75 -4.72 -12.78
C GLY A 198 8.82 -3.65 -12.96
N ASP A 199 8.47 -2.38 -12.95
CA ASP A 199 9.43 -1.30 -12.98
C ASP A 199 10.03 -1.05 -11.58
N ILE A 200 11.32 -0.69 -11.57
CA ILE A 200 12.03 -0.24 -10.38
C ILE A 200 12.66 1.11 -10.71
N GLU A 201 12.18 2.14 -10.05
CA GLU A 201 12.73 3.48 -10.18
C GLU A 201 13.82 3.69 -9.10
N TYR A 202 14.97 4.24 -9.53
CA TYR A 202 16.09 4.56 -8.63
C TYR A 202 16.74 5.86 -9.06
N GLU A 203 16.05 6.95 -8.83
CA GLU A 203 16.56 8.27 -9.17
C GLU A 203 17.09 8.99 -7.94
N ASN A 204 18.26 9.65 -8.11
CA ASN A 204 18.80 10.57 -7.13
C ASN A 204 18.69 11.98 -7.67
N PHE A 205 17.61 12.66 -7.35
CA PHE A 205 17.49 14.09 -7.60
C PHE A 205 17.10 14.83 -6.32
N ASN A 206 17.61 16.04 -6.17
CA ASN A 206 17.15 16.95 -5.15
C ASN A 206 16.10 17.84 -5.78
N ALA A 207 14.83 17.64 -5.45
CA ALA A 207 13.80 18.62 -5.71
C ALA A 207 13.96 19.77 -4.70
N ALA A 208 14.21 20.96 -5.21
CA ALA A 208 14.24 22.18 -4.42
C ALA A 208 12.99 23.01 -4.72
#